data_1e5e402097b60c0afd2e7b9a7cd343ce
#
_entry.id   1e5e402097b60c0afd2e7b9a7cd343ce
#
_cell.length_a   1.000
_cell.length_b   1.000
_cell.length_c   1.000
_cell.angle_alpha   90.00
_cell.angle_beta   90.00
_cell.angle_gamma   90.00
#
_symmetry.space_group_name_H-M   'P 1'
#
loop_
_entity.id
_entity.type
_entity.pdbx_description
1 polymer ?
#
loop_
_entity_poly.entity_id
_entity_poly.type
_entity_poly.pdbx_seq_one_letter_code
_entity_poly.pdbx_strand_id
1 'polypeptide(L)'
;MKYSKILLLIIFAVFLTGCDVTYNLEVTNDYMTESVDFWYEDTAENENIIDQYLAVDHQAYFDMNLSTNYNYTQKKITDDNRVGMNLRYNYSGDNLQKSSLIDRCYYKKSVTVTDDEIVLYTDGKTNCLYMDDNKWFDSLTINIKTDLPVIENNADKVDGDTYTWIINEDNYQDHPINIRIARNVEDEGFNYWIVIIIIAVISVIILIGLGIIYIKNRKNNKI
;
A
#
# COMPACT_ATOMS: atom_id res chain seq x y z
N MET A 1 41.75 -2.81 -6.48
CA MET A 1 40.45 -2.20 -6.79
C MET A 1 39.68 -2.84 -7.97
N LYS A 2 40.27 -3.58 -8.91
CA LYS A 2 39.55 -4.26 -10.01
C LYS A 2 38.78 -5.51 -9.54
N TYR A 3 39.28 -6.23 -8.56
CA TYR A 3 38.69 -7.50 -8.09
C TYR A 3 37.47 -7.29 -7.18
N SER A 4 37.36 -6.15 -6.49
CA SER A 4 36.20 -5.82 -5.66
C SER A 4 34.91 -5.62 -6.46
N LYS A 5 35.02 -5.05 -7.67
CA LYS A 5 33.84 -4.87 -8.56
C LYS A 5 33.37 -6.17 -9.19
N ILE A 6 34.31 -7.10 -9.46
CA ILE A 6 34.00 -8.42 -10.01
C ILE A 6 33.38 -9.31 -8.93
N LEU A 7 33.86 -9.22 -7.69
CA LEU A 7 33.30 -9.93 -6.55
C LEU A 7 31.86 -9.46 -6.25
N LEU A 8 31.61 -8.15 -6.34
CA LEU A 8 30.28 -7.58 -6.17
C LEU A 8 29.31 -8.02 -7.29
N LEU A 9 29.80 -8.15 -8.52
CA LEU A 9 29.03 -8.63 -9.68
C LEU A 9 28.72 -10.14 -9.58
N ILE A 10 29.65 -10.93 -9.03
CA ILE A 10 29.47 -12.38 -8.81
C ILE A 10 28.48 -12.60 -7.65
N ILE A 11 28.55 -11.83 -6.57
CA ILE A 11 27.60 -11.88 -5.48
C ILE A 11 26.20 -11.51 -5.98
N PHE A 12 26.07 -10.52 -6.86
CA PHE A 12 24.79 -10.15 -7.48
C PHE A 12 24.26 -11.23 -8.46
N ALA A 13 25.13 -11.99 -9.12
CA ALA A 13 24.74 -13.03 -10.06
C ALA A 13 24.23 -14.33 -9.36
N VAL A 14 24.61 -14.57 -8.11
CA VAL A 14 24.12 -15.72 -7.33
C VAL A 14 22.71 -15.48 -6.77
N PHE A 15 22.25 -14.23 -6.72
CA PHE A 15 20.86 -13.87 -6.33
C PHE A 15 19.79 -14.19 -7.38
N LEU A 16 20.15 -14.82 -8.51
CA LEU A 16 19.30 -14.94 -9.69
C LEU A 16 18.35 -16.16 -9.68
N THR A 17 18.17 -16.86 -8.59
CA THR A 17 17.24 -17.99 -8.55
C THR A 17 16.28 -17.89 -7.37
N GLY A 18 15.02 -17.53 -7.65
CA GLY A 18 13.92 -17.73 -6.70
C GLY A 18 13.70 -16.60 -5.70
N CYS A 19 13.86 -15.34 -6.08
CA CYS A 19 13.51 -14.22 -5.22
C CYS A 19 12.11 -13.71 -5.54
N ASP A 20 11.22 -13.73 -4.56
CA ASP A 20 9.94 -13.05 -4.61
C ASP A 20 10.08 -11.66 -4.01
N VAL A 21 9.54 -10.66 -4.69
CA VAL A 21 9.53 -9.28 -4.22
C VAL A 21 8.12 -8.85 -3.92
N THR A 22 7.89 -8.32 -2.73
CA THR A 22 6.64 -7.68 -2.35
C THR A 22 6.88 -6.20 -2.11
N TYR A 23 6.26 -5.37 -2.92
CA TYR A 23 6.22 -3.93 -2.74
C TYR A 23 4.93 -3.54 -2.06
N ASN A 24 5.03 -2.79 -0.96
CA ASN A 24 3.88 -2.31 -0.20
C ASN A 24 3.92 -0.78 -0.14
N LEU A 25 2.84 -0.16 -0.56
CA LEU A 25 2.58 1.28 -0.44
C LEU A 25 1.36 1.48 0.46
N GLU A 26 1.55 2.10 1.61
CA GLU A 26 0.47 2.53 2.49
C GLU A 26 0.24 4.04 2.30
N VAL A 27 -0.99 4.39 1.97
CA VAL A 27 -1.40 5.77 1.66
C VAL A 27 -2.46 6.21 2.65
N THR A 28 -2.21 7.31 3.34
CA THR A 28 -3.18 8.01 4.18
C THR A 28 -3.27 9.48 3.79
N ASN A 29 -4.12 10.26 4.43
CA ASN A 29 -4.18 11.70 4.18
C ASN A 29 -2.86 12.42 4.51
N ASP A 30 -2.15 11.97 5.56
CA ASP A 30 -1.05 12.70 6.16
C ASP A 30 0.33 12.18 5.75
N TYR A 31 0.42 10.89 5.45
CA TYR A 31 1.70 10.24 5.17
C TYR A 31 1.57 9.11 4.15
N MET A 32 2.70 8.77 3.57
CA MET A 32 2.89 7.59 2.75
C MET A 32 4.04 6.77 3.30
N THR A 33 3.87 5.46 3.30
CA THR A 33 4.92 4.52 3.65
C THR A 33 5.13 3.57 2.49
N GLU A 34 6.36 3.50 2.01
CA GLU A 34 6.79 2.59 0.97
C GLU A 34 7.72 1.56 1.57
N SER A 35 7.46 0.26 1.34
CA SER A 35 8.38 -0.79 1.76
C SER A 35 8.51 -1.88 0.70
N VAL A 36 9.68 -2.51 0.69
CA VAL A 36 9.99 -3.61 -0.21
C VAL A 36 10.48 -4.77 0.63
N ASP A 37 9.86 -5.93 0.44
CA ASP A 37 10.25 -7.18 1.03
C ASP A 37 10.86 -8.06 -0.06
N PHE A 38 12.10 -8.47 0.11
CA PHE A 38 12.80 -9.44 -0.74
C PHE A 38 12.81 -10.77 -0.01
N TRP A 39 12.27 -11.80 -0.62
CA TRP A 39 12.12 -13.12 -0.02
C TRP A 39 12.91 -14.17 -0.77
N TYR A 40 13.65 -14.98 -0.03
CA TYR A 40 14.46 -16.09 -0.51
C TYR A 40 14.10 -17.34 0.27
N GLU A 41 14.40 -18.52 -0.30
CA GLU A 41 14.33 -19.77 0.44
C GLU A 41 15.22 -19.71 1.69
N ASP A 42 14.75 -20.25 2.82
CA ASP A 42 15.51 -20.25 4.07
C ASP A 42 16.63 -21.29 4.00
N THR A 43 17.79 -20.82 3.60
CA THR A 43 19.05 -21.56 3.55
C THR A 43 20.14 -20.80 4.28
N ALA A 44 21.11 -21.52 4.85
CA ALA A 44 22.26 -20.89 5.51
C ALA A 44 23.05 -19.95 4.58
N GLU A 45 23.05 -20.20 3.28
CA GLU A 45 23.67 -19.36 2.28
C GLU A 45 22.90 -18.05 2.11
N ASN A 46 21.59 -18.10 1.93
CA ASN A 46 20.73 -16.93 1.80
C ASN A 46 20.71 -16.09 3.07
N GLU A 47 20.66 -16.73 4.25
CA GLU A 47 20.79 -16.02 5.51
C GLU A 47 22.10 -15.21 5.61
N ASN A 48 23.23 -15.83 5.29
CA ASN A 48 24.52 -15.15 5.32
C ASN A 48 24.62 -13.98 4.33
N ILE A 49 24.02 -14.15 3.15
CA ILE A 49 23.99 -13.10 2.13
C ILE A 49 23.16 -11.90 2.62
N ILE A 50 21.97 -12.17 3.19
CA ILE A 50 21.12 -11.12 3.75
C ILE A 50 21.80 -10.40 4.88
N ASP A 51 22.45 -11.12 5.80
CA ASP A 51 23.17 -10.52 6.93
C ASP A 51 24.33 -9.63 6.43
N GLN A 52 25.06 -10.06 5.40
CA GLN A 52 26.10 -9.23 4.78
C GLN A 52 25.52 -7.98 4.09
N TYR A 53 24.39 -8.11 3.42
CA TYR A 53 23.70 -6.99 2.80
C TYR A 53 23.25 -5.97 3.84
N LEU A 54 22.60 -6.43 4.90
CA LEU A 54 22.08 -5.56 5.97
C LEU A 54 23.17 -4.95 6.85
N ALA A 55 24.41 -5.46 6.80
CA ALA A 55 25.54 -4.84 7.48
C ALA A 55 25.99 -3.51 6.84
N VAL A 56 25.52 -3.20 5.64
CA VAL A 56 25.84 -1.95 4.93
C VAL A 56 24.59 -1.07 4.92
N ASP A 57 24.77 0.22 5.17
CA ASP A 57 23.68 1.20 5.01
C ASP A 57 23.43 1.45 3.51
N HIS A 58 22.26 1.04 3.06
CA HIS A 58 21.84 1.20 1.66
C HIS A 58 20.99 2.45 1.39
N GLN A 59 20.78 3.31 2.40
CA GLN A 59 20.02 4.54 2.26
C GLN A 59 20.45 5.33 1.01
N ALA A 60 21.75 5.55 0.86
CA ALA A 60 22.30 6.31 -0.26
C ALA A 60 22.07 5.67 -1.63
N TYR A 61 21.84 4.36 -1.70
CA TYR A 61 21.59 3.67 -2.97
C TYR A 61 20.18 3.92 -3.50
N PHE A 62 19.22 4.08 -2.61
CA PHE A 62 17.84 4.39 -2.93
C PHE A 62 17.57 5.90 -2.99
N ASP A 63 18.49 6.70 -2.45
CA ASP A 63 18.40 8.14 -2.25
C ASP A 63 18.59 9.00 -3.51
N MET A 64 18.81 8.42 -4.65
CA MET A 64 19.23 9.18 -5.83
C MET A 64 18.29 10.35 -6.20
N ASN A 65 17.09 10.44 -5.63
CA ASN A 65 16.13 11.48 -5.93
C ASN A 65 15.28 11.98 -4.74
N LEU A 66 15.48 11.47 -3.53
CA LEU A 66 14.67 11.86 -2.38
C LEU A 66 15.35 12.99 -1.58
N SER A 67 14.60 14.01 -1.23
CA SER A 67 15.06 15.06 -0.33
C SER A 67 15.18 14.53 1.10
N THR A 68 16.07 15.10 1.89
CA THR A 68 16.60 14.67 3.20
C THR A 68 15.59 14.45 4.35
N ASN A 69 14.29 14.33 4.11
CA ASN A 69 13.25 14.32 5.14
C ASN A 69 12.45 13.03 5.23
N TYR A 70 13.04 11.88 4.94
CA TYR A 70 12.36 10.60 5.13
C TYR A 70 13.17 9.69 6.07
N ASN A 71 12.44 8.84 6.77
CA ASN A 71 13.04 7.86 7.65
C ASN A 71 13.22 6.55 6.87
N TYR A 72 14.47 6.14 6.68
CA TYR A 72 14.81 4.85 6.14
C TYR A 72 15.09 3.84 7.24
N THR A 73 14.60 2.63 7.06
CA THR A 73 14.94 1.49 7.91
C THR A 73 15.15 0.25 7.05
N GLN A 74 16.08 -0.61 7.49
CA GLN A 74 16.31 -1.92 6.90
C GLN A 74 16.36 -2.98 8.00
N LYS A 75 15.81 -4.14 7.76
CA LYS A 75 15.79 -5.24 8.73
C LYS A 75 15.68 -6.60 8.05
N LYS A 76 16.22 -7.64 8.72
CA LYS A 76 15.95 -9.04 8.37
C LYS A 76 14.49 -9.37 8.69
N ILE A 77 13.87 -10.14 7.82
CA ILE A 77 12.53 -10.69 8.01
C ILE A 77 12.59 -12.21 7.81
N THR A 78 11.73 -12.93 8.51
CA THR A 78 11.63 -14.40 8.41
C THR A 78 10.17 -14.82 8.39
N ASP A 79 9.88 -15.87 7.65
CA ASP A 79 8.60 -16.55 7.59
C ASP A 79 8.89 -18.07 7.57
N ASP A 80 7.90 -18.95 7.70
CA ASP A 80 8.04 -20.38 7.96
C ASP A 80 9.19 -21.10 7.21
N ASN A 81 9.40 -20.81 5.93
CA ASN A 81 10.44 -21.42 5.10
C ASN A 81 11.21 -20.37 4.28
N ARG A 82 11.11 -19.09 4.63
CA ARG A 82 11.74 -18.01 3.89
C ARG A 82 12.49 -17.07 4.82
N VAL A 83 13.59 -16.58 4.32
CA VAL A 83 14.37 -15.51 4.93
C VAL A 83 14.44 -14.35 3.95
N GLY A 84 14.45 -13.13 4.46
CA GLY A 84 14.41 -11.98 3.60
C GLY A 84 14.89 -10.70 4.26
N MET A 85 14.75 -9.61 3.52
CA MET A 85 15.01 -8.27 4.02
C MET A 85 13.86 -7.34 3.68
N ASN A 86 13.52 -6.47 4.62
CA ASN A 86 12.59 -5.39 4.46
C ASN A 86 13.34 -4.06 4.41
N LEU A 87 13.08 -3.28 3.38
CA LEU A 87 13.54 -1.90 3.22
C LEU A 87 12.31 -1.01 3.29
N ARG A 88 12.30 0.00 4.16
CA ARG A 88 11.13 0.84 4.40
C ARG A 88 11.49 2.31 4.41
N TYR A 89 10.65 3.10 3.76
CA TYR A 89 10.68 4.55 3.74
C TYR A 89 9.38 5.12 4.26
N ASN A 90 9.46 6.13 5.11
CA ASN A 90 8.31 6.92 5.52
C ASN A 90 8.52 8.35 5.02
N TYR A 91 7.57 8.90 4.30
CA TYR A 91 7.59 10.28 3.86
C TYR A 91 6.21 10.91 3.96
N SER A 92 6.20 12.22 4.22
CA SER A 92 4.99 13.01 4.32
C SER A 92 4.61 13.59 2.94
N GLY A 93 3.31 13.70 2.72
CA GLY A 93 2.73 14.49 1.65
C GLY A 93 3.12 14.05 0.24
N ASP A 94 3.49 14.98 -0.60
CA ASP A 94 3.51 14.88 -2.05
C ASP A 94 4.74 14.17 -2.63
N ASN A 95 5.50 13.44 -1.81
CA ASN A 95 6.75 12.82 -2.23
C ASN A 95 6.60 11.48 -2.98
N LEU A 96 5.39 10.92 -3.10
CA LEU A 96 5.15 9.70 -3.89
C LEU A 96 5.65 9.82 -5.33
N GLN A 97 5.61 11.01 -5.90
CA GLN A 97 6.16 11.31 -7.23
C GLN A 97 7.65 10.97 -7.36
N LYS A 98 8.35 10.84 -6.23
CA LYS A 98 9.78 10.56 -6.16
C LYS A 98 10.09 9.13 -5.76
N SER A 99 9.08 8.24 -5.69
CA SER A 99 9.29 6.84 -5.36
C SER A 99 10.33 6.22 -6.29
N SER A 100 11.43 5.79 -5.71
CA SER A 100 12.55 5.22 -6.45
C SER A 100 12.22 3.85 -7.02
N LEU A 101 11.31 3.11 -6.37
CA LEU A 101 10.94 1.77 -6.79
C LEU A 101 10.02 1.81 -8.01
N ILE A 102 8.97 2.63 -7.97
CA ILE A 102 8.08 2.82 -9.12
C ILE A 102 8.86 3.40 -10.29
N ASP A 103 9.81 4.32 -10.04
CA ASP A 103 10.70 4.88 -11.07
C ASP A 103 11.58 3.84 -11.74
N ARG A 104 12.04 2.85 -11.00
CA ARG A 104 12.94 1.82 -11.54
C ARG A 104 12.20 0.71 -12.24
N CYS A 105 11.02 0.35 -11.73
CA CYS A 105 10.26 -0.77 -12.25
C CYS A 105 9.49 -0.44 -13.53
N TYR A 106 9.13 0.82 -13.77
CA TYR A 106 8.30 1.21 -14.90
C TYR A 106 8.93 2.33 -15.73
N TYR A 107 9.01 2.14 -17.06
CA TYR A 107 9.53 3.16 -17.98
C TYR A 107 8.62 4.38 -18.06
N LYS A 108 7.31 4.16 -18.02
CA LYS A 108 6.32 5.22 -18.06
C LYS A 108 5.43 5.08 -16.85
N LYS A 109 5.43 6.10 -16.07
CA LYS A 109 4.54 6.25 -14.92
C LYS A 109 3.97 7.66 -14.92
N SER A 110 2.81 7.79 -14.35
CA SER A 110 2.23 9.07 -13.95
C SER A 110 1.80 8.95 -12.50
N VAL A 111 2.42 9.73 -11.64
CA VAL A 111 2.00 9.88 -10.25
C VAL A 111 1.59 11.32 -10.08
N THR A 112 0.32 11.54 -9.82
CA THR A 112 -0.25 12.87 -9.55
C THR A 112 -0.76 12.87 -8.12
N VAL A 113 -0.32 13.84 -7.34
CA VAL A 113 -0.77 14.06 -5.96
C VAL A 113 -1.30 15.50 -5.90
N THR A 114 -2.58 15.62 -5.64
CA THR A 114 -3.28 16.90 -5.44
C THR A 114 -3.93 16.92 -4.06
N ASP A 115 -4.57 18.04 -3.72
CA ASP A 115 -5.37 18.11 -2.49
C ASP A 115 -6.59 17.18 -2.55
N ASP A 116 -7.11 16.91 -3.74
CA ASP A 116 -8.34 16.16 -3.94
C ASP A 116 -8.12 14.67 -4.20
N GLU A 117 -7.00 14.31 -4.84
CA GLU A 117 -6.77 12.92 -5.25
C GLU A 117 -5.29 12.54 -5.41
N ILE A 118 -5.05 11.24 -5.34
CA ILE A 118 -3.80 10.59 -5.72
C ILE A 118 -4.11 9.67 -6.89
N VAL A 119 -3.38 9.83 -7.99
CA VAL A 119 -3.46 8.95 -9.17
C VAL A 119 -2.11 8.33 -9.42
N LEU A 120 -2.08 6.99 -9.44
CA LEU A 120 -0.92 6.22 -9.87
C LEU A 120 -1.30 5.43 -11.13
N TYR A 121 -0.55 5.65 -12.19
CA TYR A 121 -0.68 4.94 -13.46
C TYR A 121 0.69 4.51 -13.96
N THR A 122 0.78 3.28 -14.52
CA THR A 122 1.97 2.76 -15.21
C THR A 122 1.59 2.22 -16.60
N ASP A 123 2.56 2.13 -17.50
CA ASP A 123 2.34 1.64 -18.88
C ASP A 123 2.28 0.11 -19.02
N GLY A 124 2.31 -0.61 -17.92
CA GLY A 124 2.17 -2.06 -17.89
C GLY A 124 3.45 -2.86 -18.10
N LYS A 125 4.47 -2.30 -18.73
CA LYS A 125 5.75 -2.98 -18.89
C LYS A 125 6.68 -2.69 -17.70
N THR A 126 6.94 -3.73 -16.88
CA THR A 126 7.92 -3.60 -15.80
C THR A 126 9.29 -4.11 -16.20
N ASN A 127 10.33 -3.41 -15.72
CA ASN A 127 11.72 -3.82 -15.85
C ASN A 127 12.23 -4.59 -14.64
N CYS A 128 11.47 -4.65 -13.55
CA CYS A 128 11.96 -5.22 -12.30
C CYS A 128 12.12 -6.74 -12.35
N LEU A 129 11.34 -7.47 -13.17
CA LEU A 129 11.54 -8.90 -13.31
C LEU A 129 12.77 -9.24 -14.17
N TYR A 130 13.01 -8.44 -15.20
CA TYR A 130 14.10 -8.67 -16.13
C TYR A 130 14.91 -7.39 -16.32
N MET A 131 16.22 -7.48 -16.17
CA MET A 131 17.17 -6.43 -16.47
C MET A 131 18.23 -6.98 -17.41
N ASP A 132 18.42 -6.34 -18.58
CA ASP A 132 19.38 -6.76 -19.61
C ASP A 132 19.23 -8.25 -20.00
N ASP A 133 17.99 -8.71 -20.21
CA ASP A 133 17.62 -10.10 -20.55
C ASP A 133 17.89 -11.13 -19.43
N ASN A 134 18.34 -10.71 -18.26
CA ASN A 134 18.49 -11.58 -17.11
C ASN A 134 17.27 -11.48 -16.20
N LYS A 135 16.73 -12.61 -15.79
CA LYS A 135 15.65 -12.69 -14.82
C LYS A 135 16.21 -12.35 -13.43
N TRP A 136 15.63 -11.33 -12.79
CA TRP A 136 16.05 -10.88 -11.45
C TRP A 136 15.15 -11.39 -10.35
N PHE A 137 13.85 -11.42 -10.61
CA PHE A 137 12.85 -11.88 -9.66
C PHE A 137 11.90 -12.88 -10.31
N ASP A 138 11.38 -13.81 -9.53
CA ASP A 138 10.36 -14.76 -10.01
C ASP A 138 8.99 -14.10 -10.05
N SER A 139 8.69 -13.30 -9.05
CA SER A 139 7.45 -12.53 -8.99
C SER A 139 7.65 -11.17 -8.32
N LEU A 140 6.77 -10.24 -8.68
CA LEU A 140 6.62 -8.94 -8.04
C LEU A 140 5.16 -8.77 -7.64
N THR A 141 4.89 -8.78 -6.36
CA THR A 141 3.58 -8.45 -5.80
C THR A 141 3.58 -6.99 -5.38
N ILE A 142 2.62 -6.21 -5.85
CA ILE A 142 2.44 -4.81 -5.48
C ILE A 142 1.15 -4.69 -4.69
N ASN A 143 1.24 -4.24 -3.44
CA ASN A 143 0.12 -3.96 -2.57
C ASN A 143 0.01 -2.47 -2.34
N ILE A 144 -1.14 -1.91 -2.61
CA ILE A 144 -1.47 -0.52 -2.24
C ILE A 144 -2.57 -0.61 -1.19
N LYS A 145 -2.25 -0.18 0.02
CA LYS A 145 -3.17 -0.15 1.14
C LYS A 145 -3.59 1.29 1.41
N THR A 146 -4.89 1.53 1.55
CA THR A 146 -5.42 2.85 1.86
C THR A 146 -6.77 2.74 2.57
N ASP A 147 -6.96 3.56 3.59
CA ASP A 147 -8.24 3.80 4.25
C ASP A 147 -9.08 4.87 3.55
N LEU A 148 -8.51 5.51 2.53
CA LEU A 148 -9.18 6.51 1.72
C LEU A 148 -10.07 5.85 0.64
N PRO A 149 -11.14 6.50 0.22
CA PRO A 149 -11.99 5.99 -0.85
C PRO A 149 -11.23 5.83 -2.17
N VAL A 150 -11.30 4.63 -2.75
CA VAL A 150 -10.74 4.36 -4.08
C VAL A 150 -11.82 4.57 -5.13
N ILE A 151 -11.58 5.50 -6.05
CA ILE A 151 -12.50 5.88 -7.12
C ILE A 151 -12.44 4.87 -8.27
N GLU A 152 -11.23 4.42 -8.60
CA GLU A 152 -10.96 3.52 -9.72
C GLU A 152 -9.71 2.68 -9.42
N ASN A 153 -9.73 1.41 -9.83
CA ASN A 153 -8.56 0.55 -9.82
C ASN A 153 -8.70 -0.59 -10.84
N ASN A 154 -7.57 -1.21 -11.18
CA ASN A 154 -7.49 -2.43 -11.98
C ASN A 154 -6.71 -3.54 -11.27
N ALA A 155 -6.78 -3.57 -9.94
CA ALA A 155 -6.10 -4.57 -9.14
C ALA A 155 -6.57 -6.01 -9.46
N ASP A 156 -5.65 -6.97 -9.43
CA ASP A 156 -5.95 -8.39 -9.62
C ASP A 156 -6.79 -8.93 -8.45
N LYS A 157 -6.57 -8.37 -7.25
CA LYS A 157 -7.28 -8.74 -6.03
C LYS A 157 -7.52 -7.50 -5.16
N VAL A 158 -8.70 -7.45 -4.56
CA VAL A 158 -9.04 -6.46 -3.52
C VAL A 158 -9.44 -7.21 -2.26
N ASP A 159 -8.80 -6.90 -1.14
CA ASP A 159 -9.06 -7.50 0.16
C ASP A 159 -9.12 -6.40 1.23
N GLY A 160 -10.35 -6.03 1.61
CA GLY A 160 -10.59 -4.89 2.49
C GLY A 160 -10.06 -3.59 1.89
N ASP A 161 -9.07 -3.02 2.55
CA ASP A 161 -8.40 -1.76 2.20
C ASP A 161 -7.13 -1.96 1.32
N THR A 162 -6.87 -3.19 0.88
CA THR A 162 -5.64 -3.55 0.16
C THR A 162 -5.94 -3.98 -1.27
N TYR A 163 -5.28 -3.32 -2.21
CA TYR A 163 -5.34 -3.52 -3.66
C TYR A 163 -4.04 -4.16 -4.12
N THR A 164 -4.12 -5.34 -4.76
CA THR A 164 -2.95 -6.16 -5.09
C THR A 164 -2.84 -6.39 -6.59
N TRP A 165 -1.65 -6.17 -7.15
CA TRP A 165 -1.23 -6.57 -8.50
C TRP A 165 -0.16 -7.63 -8.39
N ILE A 166 -0.28 -8.70 -9.20
CA ILE A 166 0.67 -9.82 -9.21
C ILE A 166 1.32 -9.90 -10.58
N ILE A 167 2.60 -9.60 -10.63
CA ILE A 167 3.38 -9.53 -11.86
C ILE A 167 4.39 -10.67 -11.85
N ASN A 168 4.39 -11.43 -12.94
CA ASN A 168 5.25 -12.58 -13.13
C ASN A 168 5.70 -12.70 -14.58
N GLU A 169 6.33 -13.81 -14.93
CA GLU A 169 6.86 -14.07 -16.26
C GLU A 169 5.80 -14.01 -17.36
N ASP A 170 4.54 -14.36 -17.05
CA ASP A 170 3.48 -14.44 -18.05
C ASP A 170 2.90 -13.06 -18.41
N ASN A 171 2.95 -12.09 -17.49
CA ASN A 171 2.25 -10.81 -17.64
C ASN A 171 3.12 -9.54 -17.54
N TYR A 172 4.42 -9.65 -17.23
CA TYR A 172 5.29 -8.48 -16.95
C TYR A 172 5.39 -7.46 -18.10
N GLN A 173 5.01 -7.86 -19.31
CA GLN A 173 5.09 -7.02 -20.52
C GLN A 173 3.87 -6.11 -20.66
N ASP A 174 2.73 -6.47 -20.07
CA ASP A 174 1.47 -5.76 -20.23
C ASP A 174 0.57 -5.93 -18.99
N HIS A 175 1.06 -5.47 -17.85
CA HIS A 175 0.30 -5.48 -16.60
C HIS A 175 0.33 -4.09 -15.95
N PRO A 176 -0.50 -3.15 -16.47
CA PRO A 176 -0.52 -1.79 -15.94
C PRO A 176 -1.09 -1.75 -14.53
N ILE A 177 -0.56 -0.84 -13.71
CA ILE A 177 -1.16 -0.46 -12.45
C ILE A 177 -1.95 0.82 -12.69
N ASN A 178 -3.21 0.80 -12.31
CA ASN A 178 -4.05 1.99 -12.32
C ASN A 178 -4.84 2.04 -11.01
N ILE A 179 -4.62 3.09 -10.22
CA ILE A 179 -5.41 3.35 -9.03
C ILE A 179 -5.60 4.85 -8.85
N ARG A 180 -6.81 5.24 -8.50
CA ARG A 180 -7.21 6.60 -8.20
C ARG A 180 -7.87 6.65 -6.84
N ILE A 181 -7.28 7.41 -5.91
CA ILE A 181 -7.64 7.49 -4.50
C ILE A 181 -8.09 8.92 -4.22
N ALA A 182 -9.27 9.09 -3.63
CA ALA A 182 -9.74 10.40 -3.18
C ALA A 182 -9.06 10.79 -1.86
N ARG A 183 -8.59 12.05 -1.73
CA ARG A 183 -7.97 12.57 -0.50
C ARG A 183 -8.94 13.38 0.36
N ASN A 184 -9.53 14.39 -0.20
CA ASN A 184 -10.51 15.20 0.50
C ASN A 184 -11.91 14.63 0.28
N VAL A 185 -12.21 13.54 0.96
CA VAL A 185 -13.60 13.24 1.25
C VAL A 185 -13.98 14.26 2.30
N GLU A 186 -14.67 15.34 1.93
CA GLU A 186 -15.50 16.01 2.90
C GLU A 186 -16.27 14.88 3.55
N ASP A 187 -15.97 14.60 4.80
CA ASP A 187 -16.80 13.75 5.63
C ASP A 187 -18.21 14.32 5.39
N GLU A 188 -19.04 13.63 4.59
CA GLU A 188 -20.46 13.92 4.59
C GLU A 188 -20.89 13.61 6.02
N GLY A 189 -20.56 14.55 6.89
CA GLY A 189 -20.61 14.43 8.32
C GLY A 189 -21.99 13.91 8.62
N PHE A 190 -22.04 12.71 9.18
CA PHE A 190 -23.25 12.01 9.57
C PHE A 190 -24.23 13.07 10.06
N ASN A 191 -25.26 13.32 9.25
CA ASN A 191 -26.11 14.50 9.41
C ASN A 191 -26.89 14.32 10.72
N TYR A 192 -26.28 14.70 11.83
CA TYR A 192 -26.84 14.60 13.18
C TYR A 192 -28.25 15.17 13.24
N TRP A 193 -28.57 16.12 12.37
CA TRP A 193 -29.93 16.67 12.26
C TRP A 193 -30.95 15.62 11.85
N ILE A 194 -30.59 14.67 10.97
CA ILE A 194 -31.51 13.59 10.59
C ILE A 194 -31.79 12.69 11.79
N VAL A 195 -30.79 12.36 12.58
CA VAL A 195 -30.97 11.54 13.79
C VAL A 195 -31.81 12.29 14.85
N ILE A 196 -31.54 13.58 15.03
CA ILE A 196 -32.31 14.42 15.96
C ILE A 196 -33.78 14.48 15.52
N ILE A 197 -34.05 14.64 14.22
CA ILE A 197 -35.42 14.65 13.67
C ILE A 197 -36.11 13.30 13.91
N ILE A 198 -35.43 12.19 13.66
CA ILE A 198 -35.99 10.84 13.88
C ILE A 198 -36.34 10.64 15.36
N ILE A 199 -35.43 10.99 16.26
CA ILE A 199 -35.67 10.89 17.71
C ILE A 199 -36.85 11.78 18.16
N ALA A 200 -36.94 13.00 17.64
CA ALA A 200 -38.05 13.91 17.93
C ALA A 200 -39.38 13.33 17.43
N VAL A 201 -39.46 12.79 16.22
CA VAL A 201 -40.69 12.17 15.69
C VAL A 201 -41.12 10.97 16.53
N ILE A 202 -40.20 10.09 16.90
CA ILE A 202 -40.48 8.92 17.74
C ILE A 202 -41.02 9.39 19.12
N SER A 203 -40.43 10.43 19.71
CA SER A 203 -40.85 10.97 20.98
C SER A 203 -42.28 11.52 20.94
N VAL A 204 -42.64 12.21 19.87
CA VAL A 204 -44.01 12.73 19.65
C VAL A 204 -45.01 11.58 19.52
N ILE A 205 -44.69 10.53 18.80
CA ILE A 205 -45.58 9.34 18.63
C ILE A 205 -45.82 8.68 19.99
N ILE A 206 -44.79 8.51 20.81
CA ILE A 206 -44.90 7.93 22.14
C ILE A 206 -45.81 8.79 23.02
N LEU A 207 -45.65 10.12 23.01
CA LEU A 207 -46.46 11.03 23.80
C LEU A 207 -47.96 10.98 23.41
N ILE A 208 -48.23 10.92 22.08
CA ILE A 208 -49.60 10.76 21.59
C ILE A 208 -50.19 9.43 22.06
N GLY A 209 -49.41 8.32 21.93
CA GLY A 209 -49.86 7.01 22.40
C GLY A 209 -50.20 6.98 23.90
N LEU A 210 -49.34 7.55 24.73
CA LEU A 210 -49.58 7.69 26.16
C LEU A 210 -50.81 8.57 26.47
N GLY A 211 -50.98 9.64 25.73
CA GLY A 211 -52.16 10.51 25.85
C GLY A 211 -53.46 9.77 25.56
N ILE A 212 -53.52 8.95 24.51
CA ILE A 212 -54.69 8.13 24.12
C ILE A 212 -55.00 7.11 25.25
N ILE A 213 -53.98 6.42 25.76
CA ILE A 213 -54.12 5.45 26.85
C ILE A 213 -54.68 6.14 28.12
N TYR A 214 -54.15 7.29 28.46
CA TYR A 214 -54.59 8.08 29.63
C TYR A 214 -56.07 8.47 29.49
N ILE A 215 -56.47 8.98 28.33
CA ILE A 215 -57.87 9.38 28.10
C ILE A 215 -58.81 8.16 28.17
N LYS A 216 -58.39 7.02 27.60
CA LYS A 216 -59.18 5.77 27.64
C LYS A 216 -59.35 5.25 29.07
N ASN A 217 -58.30 5.24 29.90
CA ASN A 217 -58.37 4.83 31.28
C ASN A 217 -59.23 5.77 32.14
N ARG A 218 -59.22 7.07 31.87
CA ARG A 218 -60.04 8.04 32.59
C ARG A 218 -61.52 7.88 32.30
N LYS A 219 -61.89 7.45 31.05
CA LYS A 219 -63.29 7.13 30.71
C LYS A 219 -63.78 5.87 31.40
N ASN A 220 -62.93 4.84 31.55
CA ASN A 220 -63.28 3.57 32.16
C ASN A 220 -63.45 3.67 33.69
N ASN A 221 -62.81 4.64 34.36
CA ASN A 221 -62.93 4.85 35.81
C ASN A 221 -64.09 5.79 36.21
N LYS A 222 -64.96 6.17 35.32
CA LYS A 222 -66.15 7.01 35.58
C LYS A 222 -67.50 6.27 35.52
N ILE A 223 -67.46 4.93 35.56
CA ILE A 223 -68.64 4.07 35.70
C ILE A 223 -68.67 3.47 37.11
#